data_22b8dc8d3531b92d6fdad1e066d08700
#
_entry.id   22b8dc8d3531b92d6fdad1e066d08700
#
_cell.length_a   1.000
_cell.length_b   1.000
_cell.length_c   1.000
_cell.angle_alpha   90.00
_cell.angle_beta   90.00
_cell.angle_gamma   90.00
#
_symmetry.space_group_name_H-M   'P 1'
#
loop_
_entity.id
_entity.type
_entity.pdbx_description
1 polymer ?
#
loop_
_entity_poly.entity_id
_entity_poly.type
_entity_poly.pdbx_seq_one_letter_code
_entity_poly.pdbx_strand_id
1 'polypeptide(L)'
;MSNSETTSIMQEVKPEKPWINRKQSLREVARPLFIATLISVAIVLVTGLAGPLGFYVAFVLSFIVVSFVDGMRHDKVKAIDKVMTTLITAGFATAFIPWASILLTVFKRGASAIYFGFFTNDMSVTAADDDLGMGGLSHALVGSLLILLMASLVAIPFGIITAVYITEIKGKFSGVVRVVVQSMSGVPSVVAGLFIYAIVVSRYSFSGLAGALALAILMLPTVARTSEEVLKLVPEDLRSSAYALGASQTATTFRIVLPTARSGLITASMLGLARVAGETAPLILTAYYSAVYSLKVTGQPLASLPMYIFQNFSTGTDTALTRAWGGAAVLLSFIFILFIFARIAGRGSRK
;
A
#
# COMPACT_ATOMS: atom_id res chain seq x y z
N MET A 1 -31.94 54.05 -44.54
CA MET A 1 -30.78 54.58 -43.80
C MET A 1 -30.85 54.00 -42.44
N SER A 2 -30.20 52.94 -42.29
CA SER A 2 -28.96 52.68 -41.54
C SER A 2 -29.17 52.57 -40.04
N ASN A 3 -29.46 51.37 -39.55
CA ASN A 3 -29.17 50.94 -38.18
C ASN A 3 -28.47 49.57 -38.21
N SER A 4 -27.27 49.56 -38.76
CA SER A 4 -26.41 48.39 -38.86
C SER A 4 -25.03 48.62 -38.29
N GLU A 5 -24.93 49.13 -37.05
CA GLU A 5 -23.60 49.36 -36.43
C GLU A 5 -23.70 49.38 -34.91
N THR A 6 -24.06 48.29 -34.26
CA THR A 6 -23.73 48.14 -32.82
C THR A 6 -23.79 46.66 -32.37
N THR A 7 -23.40 45.74 -33.25
CA THR A 7 -23.19 44.36 -32.83
C THR A 7 -21.71 43.99 -32.97
N SER A 8 -20.82 44.83 -32.50
CA SER A 8 -19.41 44.55 -32.43
C SER A 8 -19.02 44.25 -30.98
N ILE A 9 -18.83 42.97 -30.73
CA ILE A 9 -17.71 42.45 -29.96
C ILE A 9 -17.78 42.74 -28.45
N MET A 10 -18.69 42.10 -27.75
CA MET A 10 -18.30 41.51 -26.46
C MET A 10 -17.59 40.21 -26.77
N GLN A 11 -16.32 40.27 -27.13
CA GLN A 11 -15.43 39.12 -26.95
C GLN A 11 -15.42 38.84 -25.44
N GLU A 12 -16.10 37.78 -25.08
CA GLU A 12 -16.05 37.22 -23.72
C GLU A 12 -14.59 36.91 -23.42
N VAL A 13 -13.90 37.84 -22.76
CA VAL A 13 -12.55 37.60 -22.23
C VAL A 13 -12.72 36.52 -21.19
N LYS A 14 -12.53 35.27 -21.61
CA LYS A 14 -12.48 34.15 -20.68
C LYS A 14 -11.45 34.51 -19.61
N PRO A 15 -11.84 34.61 -18.34
CA PRO A 15 -10.89 34.95 -17.29
C PRO A 15 -9.75 33.92 -17.32
N GLU A 16 -8.51 34.36 -17.48
CA GLU A 16 -7.34 33.50 -17.36
C GLU A 16 -7.43 32.80 -16.02
N LYS A 17 -7.56 31.46 -16.04
CA LYS A 17 -7.60 30.68 -14.81
C LYS A 17 -6.22 30.78 -14.18
N PRO A 18 -6.04 31.52 -13.07
CA PRO A 18 -4.71 31.81 -12.50
C PRO A 18 -3.98 30.54 -12.01
N TRP A 19 -4.69 29.42 -11.91
CA TRP A 19 -4.15 28.10 -11.53
C TRP A 19 -3.73 27.22 -12.73
N ILE A 20 -3.91 27.65 -13.97
CA ILE A 20 -3.34 26.94 -15.13
C ILE A 20 -1.88 27.38 -15.21
N ASN A 21 -1.00 26.56 -14.62
CA ASN A 21 0.44 26.73 -14.77
C ASN A 21 0.80 26.80 -16.25
N ARG A 22 1.38 27.92 -16.69
CA ARG A 22 2.13 27.98 -17.95
C ARG A 22 3.09 26.77 -17.95
N LYS A 23 3.08 25.97 -19.02
CA LYS A 23 4.07 24.91 -19.20
C LYS A 23 5.45 25.54 -19.01
N GLN A 24 6.09 25.26 -17.88
CA GLN A 24 7.44 25.70 -17.61
C GLN A 24 8.33 25.20 -18.77
N SER A 25 9.09 26.08 -19.35
CA SER A 25 10.00 25.65 -20.42
C SER A 25 11.05 24.72 -19.83
N LEU A 26 11.42 23.67 -20.56
CA LEU A 26 12.47 22.73 -20.13
C LEU A 26 13.75 23.46 -19.67
N ARG A 27 14.04 24.64 -20.24
CA ARG A 27 15.19 25.46 -19.86
C ARG A 27 15.06 26.09 -18.47
N GLU A 28 13.86 26.44 -18.05
CA GLU A 28 13.61 27.02 -16.72
C GLU A 28 13.83 26.01 -15.59
N VAL A 29 13.60 24.72 -15.87
CA VAL A 29 13.83 23.65 -14.91
C VAL A 29 15.28 23.13 -14.98
N ALA A 30 15.82 22.97 -16.18
CA ALA A 30 17.14 22.39 -16.39
C ALA A 30 18.29 23.25 -15.86
N ARG A 31 18.18 24.59 -15.99
CA ARG A 31 19.23 25.52 -15.54
C ARG A 31 19.51 25.46 -14.04
N PRO A 32 18.52 25.62 -13.13
CA PRO A 32 18.79 25.53 -11.71
C PRO A 32 19.25 24.14 -11.29
N LEU A 33 18.77 23.08 -11.94
CA LEU A 33 19.17 21.71 -11.69
C LEU A 33 20.65 21.47 -12.03
N PHE A 34 21.11 21.97 -13.18
CA PHE A 34 22.50 21.90 -13.61
C PHE A 34 23.44 22.67 -12.67
N ILE A 35 23.07 23.89 -12.28
CA ILE A 35 23.86 24.70 -11.34
C ILE A 35 23.96 24.03 -9.98
N ALA A 36 22.83 23.50 -9.45
CA ALA A 36 22.83 22.77 -8.19
C ALA A 36 23.73 21.52 -8.24
N THR A 37 23.72 20.79 -9.35
CA THR A 37 24.61 19.62 -9.55
C THR A 37 26.08 20.02 -9.50
N LEU A 38 26.48 21.09 -10.21
CA LEU A 38 27.85 21.58 -10.18
C LEU A 38 28.32 22.01 -8.79
N ILE A 39 27.47 22.75 -8.07
CA ILE A 39 27.76 23.17 -6.69
C ILE A 39 27.90 21.94 -5.77
N SER A 40 27.04 20.95 -5.94
CA SER A 40 27.07 19.71 -5.16
C SER A 40 28.35 18.91 -5.39
N VAL A 41 28.80 18.80 -6.62
CA VAL A 41 30.08 18.17 -6.96
C VAL A 41 31.22 18.92 -6.30
N ALA A 42 31.24 20.25 -6.39
CA ALA A 42 32.26 21.08 -5.73
C ALA A 42 32.26 20.89 -4.21
N ILE A 43 31.08 20.88 -3.57
CA ILE A 43 30.96 20.63 -2.11
C ILE A 43 31.52 19.25 -1.76
N VAL A 44 31.15 18.20 -2.48
CA VAL A 44 31.62 16.83 -2.22
C VAL A 44 33.14 16.73 -2.35
N LEU A 45 33.73 17.37 -3.38
CA LEU A 45 35.18 17.38 -3.60
C LEU A 45 35.94 18.12 -2.47
N VAL A 46 35.38 19.22 -1.97
CA VAL A 46 36.04 20.02 -0.92
C VAL A 46 35.83 19.45 0.48
N THR A 47 34.64 18.93 0.77
CA THR A 47 34.29 18.46 2.12
C THR A 47 34.62 16.97 2.36
N GLY A 48 34.94 16.21 1.32
CA GLY A 48 35.17 14.77 1.42
C GLY A 48 33.90 13.96 1.75
N LEU A 49 32.70 14.54 1.65
CA LEU A 49 31.41 13.86 1.80
C LEU A 49 31.20 12.84 0.68
N ALA A 50 32.03 11.79 0.69
CA ALA A 50 32.02 10.77 -0.36
C ALA A 50 30.80 9.85 -0.27
N GLY A 51 30.34 9.36 -1.42
CA GLY A 51 29.26 8.39 -1.54
C GLY A 51 27.91 8.99 -1.94
N PRO A 52 26.94 8.12 -2.33
CA PRO A 52 25.65 8.55 -2.86
C PRO A 52 24.83 9.42 -1.89
N LEU A 53 24.92 9.13 -0.60
CA LEU A 53 24.19 9.89 0.43
C LEU A 53 24.77 11.31 0.61
N GLY A 54 26.11 11.43 0.67
CA GLY A 54 26.77 12.73 0.80
C GLY A 54 26.48 13.62 -0.41
N PHE A 55 26.55 13.07 -1.61
CA PHE A 55 26.17 13.79 -2.83
C PHE A 55 24.69 14.20 -2.81
N TYR A 56 23.78 13.33 -2.39
CA TYR A 56 22.36 13.63 -2.30
C TYR A 56 22.06 14.79 -1.36
N VAL A 57 22.64 14.78 -0.15
CA VAL A 57 22.48 15.87 0.83
C VAL A 57 23.03 17.18 0.28
N ALA A 58 24.25 17.16 -0.29
CA ALA A 58 24.85 18.35 -0.92
C ALA A 58 23.98 18.87 -2.07
N PHE A 59 23.40 17.96 -2.87
CA PHE A 59 22.51 18.32 -3.98
C PHE A 59 21.21 18.98 -3.50
N VAL A 60 20.53 18.43 -2.51
CA VAL A 60 19.29 19.00 -1.97
C VAL A 60 19.53 20.39 -1.41
N LEU A 61 20.60 20.56 -0.60
CA LEU A 61 20.95 21.86 -0.04
C LEU A 61 21.31 22.89 -1.13
N SER A 62 22.11 22.49 -2.10
CA SER A 62 22.48 23.37 -3.23
C SER A 62 21.27 23.74 -4.07
N PHE A 63 20.36 22.80 -4.31
CA PHE A 63 19.16 23.04 -5.10
C PHE A 63 18.17 23.96 -4.39
N ILE A 64 18.04 23.91 -3.05
CA ILE A 64 17.27 24.87 -2.26
C ILE A 64 17.86 26.27 -2.42
N VAL A 65 19.17 26.44 -2.27
CA VAL A 65 19.84 27.75 -2.37
C VAL A 65 19.69 28.31 -3.79
N VAL A 66 19.94 27.51 -4.82
CA VAL A 66 19.80 27.92 -6.23
C VAL A 66 18.36 28.31 -6.55
N SER A 67 17.39 27.55 -6.08
CA SER A 67 15.96 27.83 -6.26
C SER A 67 15.54 29.14 -5.59
N PHE A 68 16.06 29.42 -4.40
CA PHE A 68 15.84 30.67 -3.69
C PHE A 68 16.42 31.85 -4.45
N VAL A 69 17.69 31.78 -4.86
CA VAL A 69 18.35 32.85 -5.62
C VAL A 69 17.68 33.11 -6.95
N ASP A 70 17.29 32.04 -7.66
CA ASP A 70 16.59 32.18 -8.94
C ASP A 70 15.19 32.76 -8.77
N GLY A 71 14.50 32.42 -7.69
CA GLY A 71 13.22 33.02 -7.32
C GLY A 71 13.32 34.51 -6.96
N MET A 72 14.33 34.89 -6.20
CA MET A 72 14.59 36.28 -5.79
C MET A 72 14.88 37.24 -6.95
N ARG A 73 15.31 36.71 -8.10
CA ARG A 73 15.45 37.53 -9.32
C ARG A 73 14.13 38.06 -9.86
N HIS A 74 13.02 37.49 -9.45
CA HIS A 74 11.68 37.91 -9.90
C HIS A 74 10.93 38.61 -8.77
N ASP A 75 10.68 37.92 -7.64
CA ASP A 75 9.99 38.45 -6.47
C ASP A 75 10.16 37.50 -5.27
N LYS A 76 10.02 38.05 -4.04
CA LYS A 76 10.07 37.28 -2.78
C LYS A 76 9.04 36.15 -2.74
N VAL A 77 7.83 36.39 -3.24
CA VAL A 77 6.76 35.37 -3.27
C VAL A 77 7.17 34.20 -4.17
N LYS A 78 7.74 34.48 -5.36
CA LYS A 78 8.25 33.44 -6.26
C LYS A 78 9.46 32.69 -5.67
N ALA A 79 10.30 33.36 -4.87
CA ALA A 79 11.41 32.72 -4.19
C ALA A 79 10.92 31.67 -3.18
N ILE A 80 9.95 32.05 -2.36
CA ILE A 80 9.33 31.14 -1.37
C ILE A 80 8.62 29.97 -2.08
N ASP A 81 7.85 30.24 -3.14
CA ASP A 81 7.15 29.21 -3.92
C ASP A 81 8.12 28.19 -4.52
N LYS A 82 9.23 28.66 -5.13
CA LYS A 82 10.28 27.76 -5.67
C LYS A 82 10.95 26.94 -4.58
N VAL A 83 11.25 27.52 -3.43
CA VAL A 83 11.83 26.80 -2.29
C VAL A 83 10.86 25.74 -1.77
N MET A 84 9.57 26.07 -1.60
CA MET A 84 8.56 25.11 -1.16
C MET A 84 8.40 23.97 -2.17
N THR A 85 8.35 24.28 -3.45
CA THR A 85 8.31 23.26 -4.52
C THR A 85 9.55 22.36 -4.48
N THR A 86 10.74 22.94 -4.27
CA THR A 86 11.99 22.17 -4.14
C THR A 86 11.96 21.25 -2.92
N LEU A 87 11.51 21.74 -1.76
CA LEU A 87 11.39 20.96 -0.53
C LEU A 87 10.41 19.78 -0.70
N ILE A 88 9.24 20.03 -1.31
CA ILE A 88 8.25 18.98 -1.58
C ILE A 88 8.83 17.94 -2.54
N THR A 89 9.49 18.37 -3.62
CA THR A 89 10.10 17.49 -4.61
C THR A 89 11.24 16.68 -4.00
N ALA A 90 12.09 17.31 -3.18
CA ALA A 90 13.17 16.63 -2.47
C ALA A 90 12.62 15.62 -1.47
N GLY A 91 11.58 15.98 -0.70
CA GLY A 91 10.90 15.06 0.21
C GLY A 91 10.31 13.85 -0.52
N PHE A 92 9.65 14.07 -1.65
CA PHE A 92 9.17 12.99 -2.51
C PHE A 92 10.32 12.10 -3.01
N ALA A 93 11.40 12.69 -3.55
CA ALA A 93 12.56 11.94 -4.04
C ALA A 93 13.24 11.14 -2.93
N THR A 94 13.35 11.71 -1.72
CA THR A 94 13.90 11.02 -0.53
C THR A 94 13.14 9.75 -0.18
N ALA A 95 11.83 9.74 -0.34
CA ALA A 95 11.01 8.56 -0.10
C ALA A 95 10.99 7.61 -1.31
N PHE A 96 10.89 8.16 -2.52
CA PHE A 96 10.69 7.40 -3.75
C PHE A 96 11.95 6.65 -4.21
N ILE A 97 13.13 7.28 -4.11
CA ILE A 97 14.38 6.68 -4.60
C ILE A 97 14.74 5.39 -3.85
N PRO A 98 14.77 5.35 -2.49
CA PRO A 98 15.00 4.10 -1.76
C PRO A 98 13.93 3.05 -2.05
N TRP A 99 12.66 3.45 -2.10
CA TRP A 99 11.56 2.55 -2.42
C TRP A 99 11.73 1.90 -3.81
N ALA A 100 11.99 2.69 -4.83
CA ALA A 100 12.23 2.18 -6.17
C ALA A 100 13.49 1.29 -6.24
N SER A 101 14.56 1.69 -5.53
CA SER A 101 15.80 0.90 -5.44
C SER A 101 15.56 -0.47 -4.81
N ILE A 102 14.78 -0.55 -3.74
CA ILE A 102 14.41 -1.83 -3.10
C ILE A 102 13.65 -2.71 -4.11
N LEU A 103 12.62 -2.17 -4.78
CA LEU A 103 11.86 -2.93 -5.77
C LEU A 103 12.75 -3.47 -6.89
N LEU A 104 13.59 -2.62 -7.48
CA LEU A 104 14.53 -3.03 -8.53
C LEU A 104 15.50 -4.10 -8.05
N THR A 105 16.01 -3.97 -6.82
CA THR A 105 16.93 -4.94 -6.22
C THR A 105 16.24 -6.28 -6.00
N VAL A 106 15.01 -6.29 -5.48
CA VAL A 106 14.22 -7.51 -5.25
C VAL A 106 14.01 -8.26 -6.57
N PHE A 107 13.56 -7.57 -7.62
CA PHE A 107 13.35 -8.21 -8.92
C PHE A 107 14.68 -8.65 -9.58
N LYS A 108 15.72 -7.82 -9.51
CA LYS A 108 17.04 -8.15 -10.10
C LYS A 108 17.66 -9.38 -9.42
N ARG A 109 17.68 -9.43 -8.09
CA ARG A 109 18.24 -10.56 -7.34
C ARG A 109 17.32 -11.78 -7.34
N GLY A 110 16.00 -11.55 -7.27
CA GLY A 110 15.01 -12.63 -7.26
C GLY A 110 14.89 -13.37 -8.60
N ALA A 111 15.19 -12.71 -9.72
CA ALA A 111 15.07 -13.31 -11.05
C ALA A 111 15.92 -14.58 -11.23
N SER A 112 17.07 -14.66 -10.57
CA SER A 112 17.95 -15.84 -10.62
C SER A 112 17.40 -17.07 -9.94
N ALA A 113 16.44 -16.93 -9.02
CA ALA A 113 15.78 -18.04 -8.35
C ALA A 113 14.53 -18.53 -9.07
N ILE A 114 14.03 -17.77 -10.06
CA ILE A 114 12.74 -18.05 -10.70
C ILE A 114 12.94 -19.00 -11.90
N TYR A 115 12.41 -20.20 -11.77
CA TYR A 115 12.30 -21.21 -12.84
C TYR A 115 10.96 -21.92 -12.70
N PHE A 116 10.57 -22.76 -13.65
CA PHE A 116 9.24 -23.40 -13.64
C PHE A 116 9.00 -24.22 -12.37
N GLY A 117 9.97 -25.06 -11.98
CA GLY A 117 9.89 -25.87 -10.76
C GLY A 117 9.79 -25.04 -9.48
N PHE A 118 10.22 -23.78 -9.48
CA PHE A 118 10.11 -22.88 -8.33
C PHE A 118 8.65 -22.67 -7.88
N PHE A 119 7.69 -22.72 -8.81
CA PHE A 119 6.27 -22.58 -8.53
C PHE A 119 5.54 -23.91 -8.27
N THR A 120 6.14 -25.04 -8.67
CA THR A 120 5.48 -26.35 -8.59
C THR A 120 6.03 -27.25 -7.51
N ASN A 121 7.31 -27.09 -7.16
CA ASN A 121 7.98 -27.90 -6.15
C ASN A 121 7.84 -27.26 -4.75
N ASP A 122 7.95 -28.09 -3.72
CA ASP A 122 8.09 -27.68 -2.32
C ASP A 122 9.55 -27.82 -1.84
N MET A 123 9.78 -27.68 -0.54
CA MET A 123 11.11 -27.78 0.09
C MET A 123 11.26 -29.05 0.94
N SER A 124 10.38 -30.05 0.77
CA SER A 124 10.35 -31.25 1.66
C SER A 124 11.61 -32.08 1.58
N VAL A 125 12.27 -32.13 0.43
CA VAL A 125 13.49 -32.91 0.18
C VAL A 125 14.69 -32.03 -0.21
N THR A 126 14.61 -30.73 0.05
CA THR A 126 15.62 -29.74 -0.37
C THR A 126 16.35 -29.19 0.84
N ALA A 127 17.67 -29.33 0.87
CA ALA A 127 18.52 -28.70 1.87
C ALA A 127 18.80 -27.22 1.51
N ALA A 128 19.29 -26.48 2.49
CA ALA A 128 19.57 -25.05 2.32
C ALA A 128 20.64 -24.76 1.25
N ASP A 129 21.60 -25.66 1.11
CA ASP A 129 22.78 -25.56 0.24
C ASP A 129 22.57 -26.21 -1.13
N ASP A 130 21.45 -26.90 -1.35
CA ASP A 130 21.15 -27.53 -2.63
C ASP A 130 21.02 -26.49 -3.75
N ASP A 131 21.30 -26.96 -4.98
CA ASP A 131 21.20 -26.13 -6.19
C ASP A 131 19.85 -25.42 -6.31
N LEU A 132 19.86 -24.23 -6.90
CA LEU A 132 18.65 -23.42 -7.10
C LEU A 132 17.59 -24.14 -7.94
N GLY A 133 17.98 -25.08 -8.81
CA GLY A 133 17.06 -25.92 -9.58
C GLY A 133 16.28 -26.95 -8.75
N MET A 134 16.62 -27.15 -7.47
CA MET A 134 15.95 -28.06 -6.55
C MET A 134 15.04 -27.29 -5.60
N GLY A 135 13.88 -27.89 -5.26
CA GLY A 135 12.89 -27.28 -4.39
C GLY A 135 12.09 -26.15 -5.05
N GLY A 136 11.34 -25.43 -4.25
CA GLY A 136 10.48 -24.34 -4.72
C GLY A 136 9.65 -23.71 -3.62
N LEU A 137 8.67 -22.89 -3.99
CA LEU A 137 7.82 -22.16 -3.04
C LEU A 137 6.32 -22.49 -3.14
N SER A 138 5.95 -23.58 -3.85
CA SER A 138 4.55 -23.96 -4.04
C SER A 138 3.77 -24.06 -2.73
N HIS A 139 4.36 -24.69 -1.71
CA HIS A 139 3.80 -24.83 -0.37
C HIS A 139 3.52 -23.49 0.30
N ALA A 140 4.44 -22.53 0.17
CA ALA A 140 4.32 -21.20 0.75
C ALA A 140 3.34 -20.29 -0.03
N LEU A 141 3.29 -20.45 -1.36
CA LEU A 141 2.35 -19.71 -2.22
C LEU A 141 0.90 -20.10 -1.92
N VAL A 142 0.65 -21.41 -1.90
CA VAL A 142 -0.69 -21.94 -1.61
C VAL A 142 -1.09 -21.64 -0.17
N GLY A 143 -0.18 -21.82 0.78
CA GLY A 143 -0.46 -21.49 2.17
C GLY A 143 -0.76 -20.00 2.39
N SER A 144 -0.03 -19.08 1.74
CA SER A 144 -0.36 -17.66 1.77
C SER A 144 -1.75 -17.39 1.22
N LEU A 145 -2.11 -18.00 0.09
CA LEU A 145 -3.43 -17.83 -0.51
C LEU A 145 -4.54 -18.28 0.44
N LEU A 146 -4.39 -19.47 1.05
CA LEU A 146 -5.36 -20.04 1.99
C LEU A 146 -5.50 -19.19 3.26
N ILE A 147 -4.38 -18.81 3.87
CA ILE A 147 -4.38 -17.98 5.09
C ILE A 147 -5.03 -16.60 4.81
N LEU A 148 -4.64 -15.94 3.70
CA LEU A 148 -5.19 -14.63 3.34
C LEU A 148 -6.67 -14.72 2.98
N LEU A 149 -7.10 -15.78 2.28
CA LEU A 149 -8.51 -15.99 1.96
C LEU A 149 -9.35 -16.13 3.24
N MET A 150 -8.93 -16.99 4.17
CA MET A 150 -9.64 -17.18 5.44
C MET A 150 -9.66 -15.91 6.29
N ALA A 151 -8.53 -15.19 6.38
CA ALA A 151 -8.46 -13.92 7.09
C ALA A 151 -9.43 -12.88 6.48
N SER A 152 -9.48 -12.82 5.14
CA SER A 152 -10.35 -11.90 4.40
C SER A 152 -11.82 -12.22 4.56
N LEU A 153 -12.20 -13.50 4.56
CA LEU A 153 -13.58 -13.94 4.80
C LEU A 153 -14.13 -13.51 6.16
N VAL A 154 -13.27 -13.32 7.13
CA VAL A 154 -13.64 -12.81 8.46
C VAL A 154 -13.51 -11.28 8.49
N ALA A 155 -12.32 -10.75 8.19
CA ALA A 155 -12.01 -9.34 8.44
C ALA A 155 -12.77 -8.37 7.52
N ILE A 156 -13.03 -8.72 6.26
CA ILE A 156 -13.71 -7.82 5.32
C ILE A 156 -15.18 -7.62 5.70
N PRO A 157 -16.00 -8.68 5.86
CA PRO A 157 -17.39 -8.50 6.24
C PRO A 157 -17.54 -7.77 7.58
N PHE A 158 -16.81 -8.22 8.61
CA PHE A 158 -16.90 -7.60 9.93
C PHE A 158 -16.37 -6.17 9.94
N GLY A 159 -15.34 -5.85 9.19
CA GLY A 159 -14.82 -4.50 9.04
C GLY A 159 -15.84 -3.56 8.38
N ILE A 160 -16.48 -3.99 7.27
CA ILE A 160 -17.51 -3.21 6.57
C ILE A 160 -18.75 -3.05 7.45
N ILE A 161 -19.23 -4.12 8.12
CA ILE A 161 -20.37 -4.05 9.04
C ILE A 161 -20.08 -3.06 10.18
N THR A 162 -18.87 -3.08 10.72
CA THR A 162 -18.43 -2.14 11.76
C THR A 162 -18.46 -0.69 11.24
N ALA A 163 -17.99 -0.44 10.02
CA ALA A 163 -18.05 0.88 9.40
C ALA A 163 -19.49 1.34 9.19
N VAL A 164 -20.37 0.48 8.68
CA VAL A 164 -21.81 0.77 8.52
C VAL A 164 -22.45 1.09 9.87
N TYR A 165 -22.15 0.33 10.93
CA TYR A 165 -22.65 0.60 12.27
C TYR A 165 -22.26 2.00 12.76
N ILE A 166 -21.01 2.39 12.53
CA ILE A 166 -20.47 3.68 12.97
C ILE A 166 -21.04 4.85 12.16
N THR A 167 -21.24 4.70 10.84
CA THR A 167 -21.59 5.80 9.92
C THR A 167 -23.08 5.93 9.65
N GLU A 168 -23.75 4.81 9.43
CA GLU A 168 -25.14 4.79 8.97
C GLU A 168 -26.13 4.55 10.12
N ILE A 169 -25.85 3.55 10.97
CA ILE A 169 -26.74 3.22 12.09
C ILE A 169 -26.62 4.23 13.22
N LYS A 170 -25.38 4.71 13.50
CA LYS A 170 -25.07 5.69 14.56
C LYS A 170 -25.66 5.28 15.90
N GLY A 171 -25.59 3.97 16.24
CA GLY A 171 -26.14 3.41 17.47
C GLY A 171 -25.46 3.97 18.72
N LYS A 172 -26.08 3.72 19.90
CA LYS A 172 -25.60 4.23 21.20
C LYS A 172 -24.12 3.94 21.50
N PHE A 173 -23.59 2.83 20.98
CA PHE A 173 -22.20 2.40 21.17
C PHE A 173 -21.26 2.78 20.01
N SER A 174 -21.70 3.55 19.00
CA SER A 174 -20.88 3.87 17.84
C SER A 174 -19.56 4.57 18.21
N GLY A 175 -19.58 5.43 19.23
CA GLY A 175 -18.39 6.08 19.78
C GLY A 175 -17.42 5.07 20.40
N VAL A 176 -17.93 4.14 21.21
CA VAL A 176 -17.11 3.09 21.85
C VAL A 176 -16.50 2.17 20.80
N VAL A 177 -17.30 1.71 19.83
CA VAL A 177 -16.83 0.85 18.74
C VAL A 177 -15.73 1.54 17.93
N ARG A 178 -15.87 2.85 17.63
CA ARG A 178 -14.84 3.64 16.96
C ARG A 178 -13.54 3.68 17.77
N VAL A 179 -13.62 3.93 19.09
CA VAL A 179 -12.44 3.94 19.97
C VAL A 179 -11.77 2.57 20.00
N VAL A 180 -12.53 1.48 20.09
CA VAL A 180 -11.99 0.10 20.06
C VAL A 180 -11.26 -0.17 18.74
N VAL A 181 -11.87 0.12 17.60
CA VAL A 181 -11.26 -0.06 16.27
C VAL A 181 -9.98 0.78 16.14
N GLN A 182 -9.99 2.00 16.66
CA GLN A 182 -8.81 2.87 16.64
C GLN A 182 -7.70 2.34 17.53
N SER A 183 -8.02 1.84 18.71
CA SER A 183 -7.05 1.21 19.63
C SER A 183 -6.45 -0.06 19.03
N MET A 184 -7.26 -0.90 18.37
CA MET A 184 -6.79 -2.09 17.67
C MET A 184 -5.78 -1.76 16.56
N SER A 185 -5.91 -0.61 15.90
CA SER A 185 -4.95 -0.17 14.86
C SER A 185 -3.54 0.09 15.42
N GLY A 186 -3.42 0.36 16.72
CA GLY A 186 -2.14 0.57 17.41
C GLY A 186 -1.51 -0.70 18.01
N VAL A 187 -2.19 -1.84 17.93
CA VAL A 187 -1.67 -3.10 18.49
C VAL A 187 -0.49 -3.61 17.65
N PRO A 188 0.69 -3.89 18.26
CA PRO A 188 1.80 -4.52 17.57
C PRO A 188 1.40 -5.89 17.01
N SER A 189 1.82 -6.20 15.78
CA SER A 189 1.42 -7.45 15.10
C SER A 189 1.84 -8.72 15.86
N VAL A 190 2.97 -8.68 16.55
CA VAL A 190 3.45 -9.77 17.42
C VAL A 190 2.44 -10.07 18.55
N VAL A 191 1.83 -9.02 19.13
CA VAL A 191 0.85 -9.18 20.23
C VAL A 191 -0.41 -9.89 19.72
N ALA A 192 -0.89 -9.58 18.52
CA ALA A 192 -2.00 -10.31 17.91
C ALA A 192 -1.66 -11.79 17.70
N GLY A 193 -0.42 -12.07 17.24
CA GLY A 193 0.07 -13.45 17.12
C GLY A 193 0.13 -14.18 18.47
N LEU A 194 0.67 -13.53 19.49
CA LEU A 194 0.77 -14.09 20.84
C LEU A 194 -0.62 -14.35 21.47
N PHE A 195 -1.57 -13.47 21.22
CA PHE A 195 -2.94 -13.65 21.67
C PHE A 195 -3.57 -14.91 21.06
N ILE A 196 -3.45 -15.10 19.75
CA ILE A 196 -3.97 -16.30 19.09
C ILE A 196 -3.15 -17.54 19.49
N TYR A 197 -1.85 -17.41 19.71
CA TYR A 197 -1.03 -18.49 20.26
C TYR A 197 -1.61 -18.97 21.60
N ALA A 198 -1.86 -18.08 22.54
CA ALA A 198 -2.35 -18.42 23.87
C ALA A 198 -3.74 -19.06 23.86
N ILE A 199 -4.64 -18.67 22.95
CA ILE A 199 -6.02 -19.15 22.94
C ILE A 199 -6.21 -20.38 22.04
N VAL A 200 -5.54 -20.39 20.89
CA VAL A 200 -5.76 -21.42 19.84
C VAL A 200 -4.60 -22.39 19.78
N VAL A 201 -3.37 -21.90 19.53
CA VAL A 201 -2.22 -22.78 19.25
C VAL A 201 -1.85 -23.64 20.45
N SER A 202 -1.88 -23.07 21.66
CA SER A 202 -1.58 -23.82 22.89
C SER A 202 -2.53 -25.00 23.16
N ARG A 203 -3.71 -25.01 22.54
CA ARG A 203 -4.72 -26.07 22.71
C ARG A 203 -4.84 -27.01 21.50
N TYR A 204 -4.60 -26.48 20.30
CA TYR A 204 -4.91 -27.19 19.04
C TYR A 204 -3.72 -27.32 18.09
N SER A 205 -2.52 -26.83 18.47
CA SER A 205 -1.31 -26.76 17.65
C SER A 205 -1.26 -25.64 16.61
N PHE A 206 -0.10 -25.46 16.01
CA PHE A 206 0.12 -24.56 14.89
C PHE A 206 -0.77 -24.93 13.71
N SER A 207 -1.34 -23.90 13.02
CA SER A 207 -2.21 -24.16 11.88
C SER A 207 -2.43 -22.92 11.02
N GLY A 208 -2.77 -23.12 9.76
CA GLY A 208 -3.15 -22.04 8.86
C GLY A 208 -4.36 -21.25 9.36
N LEU A 209 -5.31 -21.94 10.03
CA LEU A 209 -6.48 -21.29 10.64
C LEU A 209 -6.06 -20.33 11.78
N ALA A 210 -5.14 -20.74 12.64
CA ALA A 210 -4.60 -19.86 13.69
C ALA A 210 -3.92 -18.63 13.06
N GLY A 211 -3.12 -18.84 12.00
CA GLY A 211 -2.53 -17.74 11.23
C GLY A 211 -3.57 -16.80 10.64
N ALA A 212 -4.62 -17.35 10.04
CA ALA A 212 -5.70 -16.56 9.47
C ALA A 212 -6.44 -15.71 10.51
N LEU A 213 -6.70 -16.25 11.71
CA LEU A 213 -7.32 -15.50 12.81
C LEU A 213 -6.42 -14.37 13.29
N ALA A 214 -5.11 -14.60 13.43
CA ALA A 214 -4.15 -13.56 13.80
C ALA A 214 -4.12 -12.42 12.76
N LEU A 215 -4.09 -12.76 11.47
CA LEU A 215 -4.15 -11.78 10.40
C LEU A 215 -5.50 -11.06 10.33
N ALA A 216 -6.61 -11.76 10.61
CA ALA A 216 -7.95 -11.15 10.64
C ALA A 216 -8.05 -10.05 11.70
N ILE A 217 -7.49 -10.27 12.90
CA ILE A 217 -7.43 -9.26 13.97
C ILE A 217 -6.70 -7.99 13.50
N LEU A 218 -5.61 -8.14 12.75
CA LEU A 218 -4.84 -7.01 12.22
C LEU A 218 -5.49 -6.32 11.02
N MET A 219 -6.19 -7.08 10.20
CA MET A 219 -6.85 -6.60 8.99
C MET A 219 -8.14 -5.83 9.29
N LEU A 220 -8.92 -6.31 10.26
CA LEU A 220 -10.25 -5.78 10.60
C LEU A 220 -10.24 -4.26 10.86
N PRO A 221 -9.38 -3.71 11.73
CA PRO A 221 -9.39 -2.27 12.01
C PRO A 221 -9.01 -1.43 10.77
N THR A 222 -8.14 -1.94 9.92
CA THR A 222 -7.76 -1.26 8.67
C THR A 222 -8.95 -1.19 7.72
N VAL A 223 -9.65 -2.32 7.51
CA VAL A 223 -10.85 -2.36 6.66
C VAL A 223 -11.96 -1.49 7.24
N ALA A 224 -12.23 -1.59 8.55
CA ALA A 224 -13.29 -0.84 9.21
C ALA A 224 -13.06 0.68 9.08
N ARG A 225 -11.84 1.14 9.40
CA ARG A 225 -11.51 2.57 9.36
C ARG A 225 -11.54 3.13 7.94
N THR A 226 -10.94 2.44 6.97
CA THR A 226 -10.94 2.90 5.59
C THR A 226 -12.35 2.85 4.99
N SER A 227 -13.16 1.83 5.33
CA SER A 227 -14.57 1.76 4.93
C SER A 227 -15.40 2.87 5.56
N GLU A 228 -15.16 3.25 6.83
CA GLU A 228 -15.79 4.40 7.48
C GLU A 228 -15.55 5.69 6.69
N GLU A 229 -14.29 5.95 6.31
CA GLU A 229 -13.95 7.15 5.52
C GLU A 229 -14.63 7.12 4.14
N VAL A 230 -14.67 5.97 3.47
CA VAL A 230 -15.35 5.79 2.18
C VAL A 230 -16.86 6.04 2.29
N LEU A 231 -17.52 5.52 3.33
CA LEU A 231 -18.96 5.73 3.54
C LEU A 231 -19.30 7.19 3.81
N LYS A 232 -18.43 7.94 4.50
CA LYS A 232 -18.60 9.38 4.73
C LYS A 232 -18.56 10.21 3.43
N LEU A 233 -17.89 9.74 2.40
CA LEU A 233 -17.81 10.42 1.10
C LEU A 233 -19.11 10.31 0.27
N VAL A 234 -20.04 9.44 0.63
CA VAL A 234 -21.34 9.36 -0.05
C VAL A 234 -22.13 10.63 0.25
N PRO A 235 -22.62 11.36 -0.78
CA PRO A 235 -23.35 12.61 -0.59
C PRO A 235 -24.59 12.46 0.29
N GLU A 236 -24.82 13.41 1.19
CA GLU A 236 -25.99 13.38 2.11
C GLU A 236 -27.31 13.52 1.35
N ASP A 237 -27.29 14.21 0.19
CA ASP A 237 -28.47 14.38 -0.68
C ASP A 237 -29.04 13.05 -1.17
N LEU A 238 -28.19 12.04 -1.37
CA LEU A 238 -28.67 10.69 -1.75
C LEU A 238 -29.43 10.01 -0.61
N ARG A 239 -29.01 10.24 0.63
CA ARG A 239 -29.68 9.69 1.83
C ARG A 239 -31.02 10.41 2.07
N SER A 240 -30.99 11.73 2.06
CA SER A 240 -32.18 12.54 2.29
C SER A 240 -33.25 12.34 1.20
N SER A 241 -32.84 12.23 -0.08
CA SER A 241 -33.77 11.91 -1.17
C SER A 241 -34.40 10.52 -1.00
N ALA A 242 -33.64 9.53 -0.54
CA ALA A 242 -34.18 8.20 -0.27
C ALA A 242 -35.22 8.23 0.86
N TYR A 243 -34.95 8.96 1.94
CA TYR A 243 -35.88 9.13 3.04
C TYR A 243 -37.14 9.88 2.61
N ALA A 244 -37.01 10.92 1.77
CA ALA A 244 -38.14 11.65 1.22
C ALA A 244 -39.08 10.77 0.38
N LEU A 245 -38.52 9.73 -0.28
CA LEU A 245 -39.28 8.71 -1.02
C LEU A 245 -39.82 7.58 -0.10
N GLY A 246 -39.69 7.70 1.22
CA GLY A 246 -40.21 6.73 2.18
C GLY A 246 -39.32 5.51 2.42
N ALA A 247 -38.07 5.52 1.97
CA ALA A 247 -37.17 4.41 2.23
C ALA A 247 -36.79 4.34 3.72
N SER A 248 -36.74 3.13 4.28
CA SER A 248 -36.20 2.91 5.63
C SER A 248 -34.68 3.08 5.66
N GLN A 249 -34.11 3.32 6.85
CA GLN A 249 -32.66 3.42 7.06
C GLN A 249 -31.92 2.20 6.50
N THR A 250 -32.43 1.00 6.76
CA THR A 250 -31.84 -0.24 6.25
C THR A 250 -31.88 -0.28 4.71
N ALA A 251 -33.02 0.06 4.11
CA ALA A 251 -33.16 0.09 2.65
C ALA A 251 -32.21 1.12 2.02
N THR A 252 -32.11 2.31 2.58
CA THR A 252 -31.18 3.35 2.15
C THR A 252 -29.73 2.87 2.23
N THR A 253 -29.32 2.26 3.36
CA THR A 253 -27.97 1.75 3.54
C THR A 253 -27.62 0.68 2.52
N PHE A 254 -28.44 -0.37 2.37
CA PHE A 254 -28.11 -1.52 1.51
C PHE A 254 -28.35 -1.29 0.04
N ARG A 255 -29.34 -0.46 -0.36
CA ARG A 255 -29.70 -0.24 -1.77
C ARG A 255 -29.08 1.01 -2.38
N ILE A 256 -28.63 1.98 -1.57
CA ILE A 256 -28.12 3.25 -2.06
C ILE A 256 -26.68 3.47 -1.59
N VAL A 257 -26.43 3.51 -0.26
CA VAL A 257 -25.13 3.87 0.28
C VAL A 257 -24.05 2.85 -0.08
N LEU A 258 -24.27 1.57 0.23
CA LEU A 258 -23.29 0.51 -0.04
C LEU A 258 -23.00 0.32 -1.55
N PRO A 259 -23.99 0.30 -2.45
CA PRO A 259 -23.71 0.25 -3.88
C PRO A 259 -22.97 1.46 -4.42
N THR A 260 -23.30 2.67 -3.93
CA THR A 260 -22.59 3.92 -4.30
C THR A 260 -21.13 3.89 -3.83
N ALA A 261 -20.89 3.38 -2.62
CA ALA A 261 -19.56 3.27 -2.02
C ALA A 261 -18.75 2.05 -2.52
N ARG A 262 -19.32 1.16 -3.34
CA ARG A 262 -18.74 -0.16 -3.67
C ARG A 262 -17.28 -0.10 -4.11
N SER A 263 -16.91 0.80 -5.01
CA SER A 263 -15.53 0.90 -5.49
C SER A 263 -14.55 1.29 -4.39
N GLY A 264 -14.97 2.17 -3.49
CA GLY A 264 -14.19 2.57 -2.31
C GLY A 264 -14.08 1.43 -1.28
N LEU A 265 -15.16 0.68 -1.04
CA LEU A 265 -15.15 -0.46 -0.11
C LEU A 265 -14.25 -1.60 -0.62
N ILE A 266 -14.21 -1.85 -1.94
CA ILE A 266 -13.26 -2.79 -2.54
C ILE A 266 -11.82 -2.30 -2.30
N THR A 267 -11.57 -1.00 -2.48
CA THR A 267 -10.24 -0.42 -2.22
C THR A 267 -9.87 -0.53 -0.74
N ALA A 268 -10.79 -0.29 0.19
CA ALA A 268 -10.59 -0.45 1.63
C ALA A 268 -10.22 -1.89 2.00
N SER A 269 -10.93 -2.87 1.41
CA SER A 269 -10.66 -4.30 1.58
C SER A 269 -9.27 -4.68 1.08
N MET A 270 -8.88 -4.14 -0.08
CA MET A 270 -7.55 -4.38 -0.67
C MET A 270 -6.42 -3.78 0.15
N LEU A 271 -6.59 -2.57 0.69
CA LEU A 271 -5.62 -1.97 1.59
C LEU A 271 -5.40 -2.83 2.84
N GLY A 272 -6.49 -3.34 3.41
CA GLY A 272 -6.42 -4.29 4.53
C GLY A 272 -5.67 -5.57 4.17
N LEU A 273 -6.00 -6.18 3.02
CA LEU A 273 -5.37 -7.40 2.54
C LEU A 273 -3.88 -7.20 2.23
N ALA A 274 -3.53 -6.13 1.52
CA ALA A 274 -2.13 -5.82 1.17
C ALA A 274 -1.27 -5.60 2.43
N ARG A 275 -1.84 -4.97 3.46
CA ARG A 275 -1.17 -4.77 4.74
C ARG A 275 -0.77 -6.09 5.39
N VAL A 276 -1.68 -7.07 5.44
CA VAL A 276 -1.43 -8.33 6.15
C VAL A 276 -0.74 -9.39 5.29
N ALA A 277 -0.72 -9.24 3.96
CA ALA A 277 -0.10 -10.19 3.05
C ALA A 277 1.41 -10.35 3.24
N GLY A 278 2.09 -9.32 3.76
CA GLY A 278 3.53 -9.33 4.07
C GLY A 278 3.84 -9.57 5.56
N GLU A 279 2.86 -9.80 6.41
CA GLU A 279 3.08 -9.97 7.85
C GLU A 279 3.74 -11.31 8.16
N THR A 280 4.88 -11.25 8.85
CA THR A 280 5.66 -12.43 9.24
C THR A 280 5.50 -12.74 10.74
N ALA A 281 5.60 -11.72 11.58
CA ALA A 281 5.69 -11.88 13.03
C ALA A 281 4.51 -12.65 13.67
N PRO A 282 3.23 -12.38 13.33
CA PRO A 282 2.12 -13.14 13.88
C PRO A 282 2.10 -14.58 13.36
N LEU A 283 2.57 -14.83 12.13
CA LEU A 283 2.56 -16.15 11.52
C LEU A 283 3.62 -17.09 12.11
N ILE A 284 4.76 -16.56 12.58
CA ILE A 284 5.77 -17.34 13.32
C ILE A 284 5.13 -17.99 14.56
N LEU A 285 4.24 -17.28 15.22
CA LEU A 285 3.60 -17.73 16.46
C LEU A 285 2.32 -18.57 16.24
N THR A 286 1.78 -18.60 15.03
CA THR A 286 0.45 -19.18 14.81
C THR A 286 0.39 -20.23 13.70
N ALA A 287 0.88 -19.93 12.51
CA ALA A 287 0.91 -20.86 11.38
C ALA A 287 2.18 -21.70 11.34
N TYR A 288 3.29 -21.08 11.77
CA TYR A 288 4.65 -21.63 11.74
C TYR A 288 5.10 -21.98 10.31
N TYR A 289 6.34 -22.51 10.16
CA TYR A 289 6.87 -22.92 8.87
C TYR A 289 6.69 -24.42 8.64
N SER A 290 6.34 -24.79 7.41
CA SER A 290 6.35 -26.16 6.92
C SER A 290 7.01 -26.18 5.54
N ALA A 291 7.93 -27.11 5.32
CA ALA A 291 8.57 -27.30 4.02
C ALA A 291 7.70 -28.08 3.03
N VAL A 292 6.64 -28.73 3.53
CA VAL A 292 5.80 -29.66 2.77
C VAL A 292 4.56 -28.95 2.24
N TYR A 293 4.22 -29.25 0.99
CA TYR A 293 2.98 -28.82 0.39
C TYR A 293 1.77 -29.41 1.10
N SER A 294 0.82 -28.57 1.51
CA SER A 294 -0.40 -29.02 2.16
C SER A 294 -1.57 -28.09 1.88
N LEU A 295 -2.76 -28.64 1.74
CA LEU A 295 -4.05 -27.95 1.70
C LEU A 295 -4.78 -27.96 3.05
N LYS A 296 -4.23 -28.71 4.03
CA LYS A 296 -4.84 -28.79 5.36
C LYS A 296 -4.57 -27.51 6.14
N VAL A 297 -5.63 -26.82 6.46
CA VAL A 297 -5.57 -25.54 7.17
C VAL A 297 -5.61 -25.67 8.69
N THR A 298 -5.86 -26.89 9.22
CA THR A 298 -5.95 -27.17 10.66
C THR A 298 -5.08 -28.35 11.04
N GLY A 299 -4.64 -28.40 12.31
CA GLY A 299 -3.95 -29.55 12.90
C GLY A 299 -2.49 -29.74 12.48
N GLN A 300 -1.93 -28.87 11.64
CA GLN A 300 -0.53 -28.90 11.23
C GLN A 300 -0.05 -27.51 10.80
N PRO A 301 1.28 -27.25 10.89
CA PRO A 301 1.86 -26.01 10.38
C PRO A 301 1.55 -25.80 8.90
N LEU A 302 1.36 -24.54 8.49
CA LEU A 302 1.13 -24.15 7.11
C LEU A 302 2.02 -22.97 6.75
N ALA A 303 2.95 -23.19 5.81
CA ALA A 303 3.87 -22.15 5.37
C ALA A 303 3.14 -20.99 4.70
N SER A 304 3.82 -19.85 4.68
CA SER A 304 3.40 -18.67 3.90
C SER A 304 4.62 -18.04 3.24
N LEU A 305 4.40 -17.21 2.22
CA LEU A 305 5.49 -16.51 1.52
C LEU A 305 6.36 -15.67 2.47
N PRO A 306 5.81 -14.86 3.40
CA PRO A 306 6.63 -14.16 4.38
C PRO A 306 7.47 -15.11 5.25
N MET A 307 6.92 -16.25 5.65
CA MET A 307 7.65 -17.26 6.42
C MET A 307 8.74 -17.95 5.60
N TYR A 308 8.46 -18.26 4.32
CA TYR A 308 9.45 -18.82 3.40
C TYR A 308 10.64 -17.86 3.23
N ILE A 309 10.37 -16.57 3.02
CA ILE A 309 11.40 -15.53 2.89
C ILE A 309 12.22 -15.46 4.17
N PHE A 310 11.55 -15.39 5.32
CA PHE A 310 12.20 -15.31 6.63
C PHE A 310 13.09 -16.52 6.92
N GLN A 311 12.60 -17.73 6.66
CA GLN A 311 13.34 -18.97 6.88
C GLN A 311 14.60 -19.05 6.03
N ASN A 312 14.47 -18.82 4.72
CA ASN A 312 15.61 -18.84 3.81
C ASN A 312 16.62 -17.71 4.10
N PHE A 313 16.15 -16.52 4.46
CA PHE A 313 17.01 -15.41 4.85
C PHE A 313 17.78 -15.72 6.14
N SER A 314 17.14 -16.33 7.13
CA SER A 314 17.74 -16.70 8.41
C SER A 314 18.77 -17.83 8.31
N THR A 315 18.66 -18.68 7.29
CA THR A 315 19.63 -19.75 7.02
C THR A 315 20.98 -19.17 6.56
N GLY A 316 21.00 -18.10 5.78
CA GLY A 316 22.19 -17.32 5.48
C GLY A 316 23.14 -17.88 4.42
N THR A 317 22.84 -19.05 3.79
CA THR A 317 23.63 -19.58 2.67
C THR A 317 23.31 -18.82 1.39
N ASP A 318 24.22 -18.77 0.42
CA ASP A 318 24.05 -18.03 -0.83
C ASP A 318 22.83 -18.51 -1.63
N THR A 319 22.60 -19.84 -1.65
CA THR A 319 21.44 -20.44 -2.33
C THR A 319 20.14 -20.10 -1.60
N ALA A 320 20.09 -20.20 -0.28
CA ALA A 320 18.94 -19.83 0.52
C ALA A 320 18.63 -18.33 0.40
N LEU A 321 19.65 -17.46 0.46
CA LEU A 321 19.46 -16.01 0.23
C LEU A 321 18.88 -15.71 -1.15
N THR A 322 19.36 -16.41 -2.18
CA THR A 322 18.82 -16.27 -3.54
C THR A 322 17.36 -16.72 -3.62
N ARG A 323 17.00 -17.84 -2.98
CA ARG A 323 15.60 -18.29 -2.84
C ARG A 323 14.75 -17.29 -2.07
N ALA A 324 15.29 -16.66 -1.01
CA ALA A 324 14.59 -15.60 -0.27
C ALA A 324 14.28 -14.39 -1.16
N TRP A 325 15.24 -13.96 -2.01
CA TRP A 325 15.00 -12.89 -2.99
C TRP A 325 13.93 -13.28 -4.03
N GLY A 326 13.96 -14.53 -4.51
CA GLY A 326 12.91 -15.07 -5.39
C GLY A 326 11.54 -15.07 -4.72
N GLY A 327 11.44 -15.53 -3.48
CA GLY A 327 10.22 -15.48 -2.68
C GLY A 327 9.69 -14.06 -2.49
N ALA A 328 10.58 -13.09 -2.23
CA ALA A 328 10.21 -11.68 -2.11
C ALA A 328 9.67 -11.11 -3.43
N ALA A 329 10.29 -11.44 -4.57
CA ALA A 329 9.81 -11.03 -5.88
C ALA A 329 8.41 -11.62 -6.19
N VAL A 330 8.20 -12.89 -5.83
CA VAL A 330 6.89 -13.55 -5.98
C VAL A 330 5.85 -12.93 -5.06
N LEU A 331 6.18 -12.65 -3.79
CA LEU A 331 5.26 -11.99 -2.84
C LEU A 331 4.81 -10.61 -3.36
N LEU A 332 5.74 -9.78 -3.84
CA LEU A 332 5.42 -8.48 -4.43
C LEU A 332 4.52 -8.62 -5.67
N SER A 333 4.85 -9.57 -6.56
CA SER A 333 4.06 -9.85 -7.75
C SER A 333 2.66 -10.36 -7.38
N PHE A 334 2.55 -11.23 -6.38
CA PHE A 334 1.29 -11.76 -5.88
C PHE A 334 0.38 -10.65 -5.34
N ILE A 335 0.91 -9.75 -4.49
CA ILE A 335 0.17 -8.60 -3.97
C ILE A 335 -0.27 -7.69 -5.12
N PHE A 336 0.60 -7.44 -6.09
CA PHE A 336 0.29 -6.60 -7.25
C PHE A 336 -0.82 -7.19 -8.12
N ILE A 337 -0.79 -8.50 -8.36
CA ILE A 337 -1.85 -9.23 -9.08
C ILE A 337 -3.18 -9.12 -8.34
N LEU A 338 -3.19 -9.35 -7.03
CA LEU A 338 -4.39 -9.18 -6.20
C LEU A 338 -4.97 -7.76 -6.30
N PHE A 339 -4.11 -6.73 -6.31
CA PHE A 339 -4.52 -5.33 -6.49
C PHE A 339 -5.16 -5.09 -7.86
N ILE A 340 -4.57 -5.62 -8.93
CA ILE A 340 -5.14 -5.50 -10.29
C ILE A 340 -6.51 -6.17 -10.36
N PHE A 341 -6.61 -7.40 -9.86
CA PHE A 341 -7.88 -8.15 -9.83
C PHE A 341 -8.99 -7.38 -9.13
N ALA A 342 -8.71 -6.86 -7.96
CA ALA A 342 -9.68 -6.09 -7.20
C ALA A 342 -10.07 -4.78 -7.89
N ARG A 343 -9.12 -4.09 -8.51
CA ARG A 343 -9.40 -2.87 -9.27
C ARG A 343 -10.30 -3.12 -10.48
N ILE A 344 -10.11 -4.25 -11.17
CA ILE A 344 -10.96 -4.67 -12.29
C ILE A 344 -12.36 -5.01 -11.77
N ALA A 345 -12.47 -5.80 -10.69
CA ALA A 345 -13.74 -6.14 -10.07
C ALA A 345 -14.52 -4.90 -9.58
N GLY A 346 -13.81 -3.86 -9.11
CA GLY A 346 -14.39 -2.60 -8.68
C GLY A 346 -14.90 -1.71 -9.83
N ARG A 347 -14.34 -1.84 -11.04
CA ARG A 347 -14.73 -1.04 -12.22
C ARG A 347 -16.03 -1.49 -12.90
N GLY A 348 -16.48 -2.72 -12.70
CA GLY A 348 -17.62 -3.31 -13.40
C GLY A 348 -19.01 -2.71 -13.07
N SER A 349 -19.08 -1.60 -12.31
CA SER A 349 -20.34 -0.98 -11.89
C SER A 349 -20.60 0.42 -12.47
N ARG A 350 -19.89 0.81 -13.54
CA ARG A 350 -20.13 2.08 -14.24
C ARG A 350 -20.93 1.85 -15.53
N LYS A 351 -22.04 1.10 -15.47
CA LYS A 351 -23.06 1.09 -16.52
C LYS A 351 -24.38 1.58 -15.96
#